data_382497977d22d35099ae3389d6eddefd
#
_entry.id   382497977d22d35099ae3389d6eddefd
#
_cell.length_a   1.000
_cell.length_b   1.000
_cell.length_c   1.000
_cell.angle_alpha   90.00
_cell.angle_beta   90.00
_cell.angle_gamma   90.00
#
_symmetry.space_group_name_H-M   'P 1'
#
loop_
_entity.id
_entity.type
_entity.pdbx_description
1 polymer ?
#
loop_
_entity_poly.entity_id
_entity_poly.type
_entity_poly.pdbx_seq_one_letter_code
_entity_poly.pdbx_strand_id
1 'polypeptide(L)'
;MRKSQITRDTAETKISVDINLDGTGNYDNQTGVGFFDHMLDQLARHALIDLTVRCDGDRHIDDHHTVEDVGIALGQGLAKAMGDKRGIRRYGDCL
;
A
#
# COMPACT_ATOMS: atom_id res chain seq x y z
N MET A 1 10.88 -9.43 11.51
CA MET A 1 10.43 -9.08 10.15
C MET A 1 9.33 -8.02 10.24
N ARG A 2 9.46 -6.97 9.44
CA ARG A 2 8.55 -5.81 9.53
C ARG A 2 7.37 -5.99 8.58
N LYS A 3 6.33 -6.64 9.06
CA LYS A 3 5.12 -6.96 8.30
C LYS A 3 3.90 -6.34 8.95
N SER A 4 2.91 -6.00 8.15
CA SER A 4 1.58 -5.66 8.66
C SER A 4 0.49 -6.02 7.66
N GLN A 5 -0.71 -6.11 8.17
CA GLN A 5 -1.92 -6.25 7.38
C GLN A 5 -2.95 -5.24 7.89
N ILE A 6 -3.53 -4.49 6.98
CA ILE A 6 -4.57 -3.51 7.28
C ILE A 6 -5.80 -3.87 6.48
N THR A 7 -6.93 -3.90 7.15
CA THR A 7 -8.25 -4.01 6.53
C THR A 7 -9.02 -2.75 6.85
N ARG A 8 -9.60 -2.12 5.83
CA ARG A 8 -10.38 -0.90 5.99
C ARG A 8 -11.64 -1.01 5.16
N ASP A 9 -12.78 -1.04 5.83
CA ASP A 9 -14.09 -1.10 5.19
C ASP A 9 -14.85 0.18 5.50
N THR A 10 -15.26 0.88 4.45
CA THR A 10 -16.12 2.06 4.56
C THR A 10 -17.39 1.82 3.73
N ALA A 11 -18.29 2.80 3.74
CA ALA A 11 -19.48 2.73 2.88
C ALA A 11 -19.11 2.74 1.39
N GLU A 12 -17.95 3.32 1.04
CA GLU A 12 -17.52 3.50 -0.35
C GLU A 12 -16.50 2.46 -0.81
N THR A 13 -15.71 1.88 0.11
CA THR A 13 -14.59 1.00 -0.26
C THR A 13 -14.42 -0.15 0.72
N LYS A 14 -13.87 -1.25 0.20
CA LYS A 14 -13.38 -2.37 1.00
C LYS A 14 -11.94 -2.63 0.60
N ILE A 15 -11.01 -2.52 1.55
CA ILE A 15 -9.58 -2.50 1.25
C ILE A 15 -8.84 -3.47 2.16
N SER A 16 -7.90 -4.19 1.56
CA SER A 16 -6.93 -5.02 2.27
C SER A 16 -5.52 -4.67 1.78
N VAL A 17 -4.62 -4.39 2.70
CA VAL A 17 -3.21 -4.10 2.40
C VAL A 17 -2.34 -5.02 3.23
N ASP A 18 -1.51 -5.82 2.57
CA ASP A 18 -0.46 -6.62 3.18
C ASP A 18 0.89 -6.06 2.77
N ILE A 19 1.74 -5.74 3.73
CA ILE A 19 3.05 -5.18 3.46
C ILE A 19 4.13 -5.90 4.26
N ASN A 20 5.26 -6.17 3.60
CA ASN A 20 6.48 -6.65 4.25
C ASN A 20 7.63 -5.74 3.82
N LEU A 21 8.11 -4.93 4.76
CA LEU A 21 9.21 -3.99 4.48
C LEU A 21 10.53 -4.72 4.26
N ASP A 22 10.66 -5.97 4.69
CA ASP A 22 11.85 -6.80 4.50
C ASP A 22 11.65 -7.80 3.36
N GLY A 23 10.87 -7.42 2.36
CA GLY A 23 10.58 -8.25 1.20
C GLY A 23 11.63 -8.18 0.12
N THR A 24 11.28 -8.66 -1.06
CA THR A 24 12.17 -8.75 -2.23
C THR A 24 11.63 -8.03 -3.46
N GLY A 25 10.52 -7.30 -3.32
CA GLY A 25 9.91 -6.57 -4.42
C GLY A 25 8.77 -7.32 -5.11
N ASN A 26 8.17 -8.29 -4.44
CA ASN A 26 7.00 -8.98 -4.95
C ASN A 26 5.76 -8.10 -4.79
N TYR A 27 4.92 -8.06 -5.81
CA TYR A 27 3.74 -7.22 -5.77
C TYR A 27 2.55 -7.92 -6.40
N ASP A 28 1.37 -7.60 -5.88
CA ASP A 28 0.10 -8.05 -6.45
C ASP A 28 -0.96 -7.02 -6.05
N ASN A 29 -1.15 -6.01 -6.89
CA ASN A 29 -1.99 -4.88 -6.58
C ASN A 29 -3.18 -4.80 -7.53
N GLN A 30 -4.38 -4.84 -6.98
CA GLN A 30 -5.63 -4.80 -7.71
C GLN A 30 -6.58 -3.83 -7.04
N THR A 31 -6.50 -2.56 -7.43
CA THR A 31 -7.39 -1.51 -6.93
C THR A 31 -8.57 -1.27 -7.87
N GLY A 32 -8.43 -1.75 -9.11
CA GLY A 32 -9.39 -1.46 -10.16
C GLY A 32 -9.07 -0.20 -10.95
N VAL A 33 -8.06 0.56 -10.54
CA VAL A 33 -7.57 1.74 -11.25
C VAL A 33 -6.20 1.39 -11.82
N GLY A 34 -6.14 1.14 -13.15
CA GLY A 34 -4.96 0.53 -13.77
C GLY A 34 -3.68 1.31 -13.57
N PHE A 35 -3.73 2.65 -13.70
CA PHE A 35 -2.55 3.48 -13.50
C PHE A 35 -2.07 3.43 -12.05
N PHE A 36 -3.00 3.43 -11.11
CA PHE A 36 -2.67 3.34 -9.69
C PHE A 36 -2.03 2.00 -9.36
N ASP A 37 -2.57 0.90 -9.90
CA ASP A 37 -1.97 -0.43 -9.75
C ASP A 37 -0.53 -0.42 -10.24
N HIS A 38 -0.28 0.17 -11.40
CA HIS A 38 1.06 0.29 -11.96
C HIS A 38 2.00 1.07 -11.03
N MET A 39 1.54 2.17 -10.45
CA MET A 39 2.36 2.97 -9.53
C MET A 39 2.67 2.21 -8.25
N LEU A 40 1.72 1.45 -7.71
CA LEU A 40 1.95 0.60 -6.54
C LEU A 40 2.94 -0.52 -6.85
N ASP A 41 2.87 -1.11 -8.03
CA ASP A 41 3.83 -2.13 -8.48
C ASP A 41 5.24 -1.55 -8.53
N GLN A 42 5.39 -0.33 -9.06
CA GLN A 42 6.69 0.35 -9.14
C GLN A 42 7.23 0.65 -7.74
N LEU A 43 6.38 1.10 -6.83
CA LEU A 43 6.79 1.33 -5.45
C LEU A 43 7.35 0.06 -4.83
N ALA A 44 6.63 -1.06 -4.93
CA ALA A 44 7.05 -2.32 -4.35
C ALA A 44 8.38 -2.80 -4.95
N ARG A 45 8.48 -2.77 -6.27
CA ARG A 45 9.66 -3.27 -6.96
C ARG A 45 10.91 -2.46 -6.64
N HIS A 46 10.80 -1.13 -6.69
CA HIS A 46 11.97 -0.26 -6.49
C HIS A 46 12.35 -0.09 -5.03
N ALA A 47 11.39 -0.18 -4.10
CA ALA A 47 11.65 -0.15 -2.67
C ALA A 47 12.04 -1.52 -2.11
N LEU A 48 11.93 -2.59 -2.90
CA LEU A 48 12.21 -3.98 -2.49
C LEU A 48 11.34 -4.41 -1.32
N ILE A 49 10.10 -3.97 -1.30
CA ILE A 49 9.10 -4.40 -0.34
C ILE A 49 8.12 -5.37 -1.02
N ASP A 50 7.49 -6.23 -0.23
CA ASP A 50 6.38 -7.03 -0.74
C ASP A 50 5.08 -6.30 -0.42
N LEU A 51 4.23 -6.14 -1.42
CA LEU A 51 3.01 -5.37 -1.30
C LEU A 51 1.86 -6.07 -2.03
N THR A 52 0.80 -6.36 -1.30
CA THR A 52 -0.44 -6.87 -1.86
C THR A 52 -1.57 -5.94 -1.47
N VAL A 53 -2.25 -5.37 -2.45
CA VAL A 53 -3.38 -4.46 -2.24
C VAL A 53 -4.60 -4.99 -2.98
N ARG A 54 -5.71 -5.07 -2.28
CA ARG A 54 -7.02 -5.39 -2.87
C ARG A 54 -7.97 -4.28 -2.49
N CYS A 55 -8.69 -3.77 -3.45
CA CYS A 55 -9.69 -2.74 -3.23
C CYS A 55 -10.91 -2.99 -4.09
N ASP A 56 -12.07 -2.96 -3.46
CA ASP A 56 -13.36 -2.89 -4.14
C ASP A 56 -14.00 -1.56 -3.75
N GLY A 57 -14.00 -0.62 -4.66
CA GLY A 57 -14.48 0.74 -4.41
C GLY A 57 -15.64 1.12 -5.32
N ASP A 58 -16.19 2.31 -5.09
CA ASP A 58 -17.31 2.86 -5.84
C ASP A 58 -16.87 3.56 -7.13
N ARG A 59 -16.05 2.87 -7.93
CA ARG A 59 -15.45 3.43 -9.16
C ARG A 59 -16.48 3.85 -10.21
N HIS A 60 -17.71 3.39 -10.08
CA HIS A 60 -18.79 3.82 -10.96
C HIS A 60 -19.16 5.30 -10.76
N ILE A 61 -18.77 5.88 -9.65
CA ILE A 61 -18.89 7.31 -9.37
C ILE A 61 -17.65 8.05 -9.91
N ASP A 62 -16.49 7.70 -9.33
CA ASP A 62 -15.17 8.12 -9.78
C ASP A 62 -14.12 7.29 -9.02
N ASP A 63 -12.83 7.60 -9.24
CA ASP A 63 -11.75 6.87 -8.61
C ASP A 63 -11.27 7.52 -7.30
N HIS A 64 -11.88 8.63 -6.88
CA HIS A 64 -11.41 9.42 -5.76
C HIS A 64 -11.34 8.62 -4.46
N HIS A 65 -12.46 7.97 -4.08
CA HIS A 65 -12.52 7.22 -2.82
C HIS A 65 -11.54 6.05 -2.83
N THR A 66 -11.39 5.37 -3.97
CA THR A 66 -10.45 4.26 -4.10
C THR A 66 -9.01 4.72 -3.83
N VAL A 67 -8.57 5.78 -4.50
CA VAL A 67 -7.21 6.29 -4.37
C VAL A 67 -6.96 6.82 -2.95
N GLU A 68 -7.88 7.61 -2.42
CA GLU A 68 -7.76 8.19 -1.08
C GLU A 68 -7.69 7.10 -0.01
N ASP A 69 -8.61 6.16 -0.03
CA ASP A 69 -8.72 5.13 1.01
C ASP A 69 -7.59 4.12 0.93
N VAL A 70 -7.13 3.75 -0.26
CA VAL A 70 -5.93 2.91 -0.41
C VAL A 70 -4.71 3.64 0.13
N GLY A 71 -4.58 4.95 -0.15
CA GLY A 71 -3.49 5.76 0.39
C GLY A 71 -3.48 5.77 1.91
N ILE A 72 -4.64 5.95 2.54
CA ILE A 72 -4.78 5.91 4.00
C ILE A 72 -4.38 4.54 4.54
N ALA A 73 -4.92 3.47 3.97
CA ALA A 73 -4.64 2.10 4.43
C ALA A 73 -3.16 1.75 4.25
N LEU A 74 -2.56 2.16 3.13
CA LEU A 74 -1.13 1.94 2.89
C LEU A 74 -0.27 2.67 3.92
N GLY A 75 -0.60 3.93 4.22
CA GLY A 75 0.10 4.70 5.25
C GLY A 75 0.00 4.05 6.63
N GLN A 76 -1.19 3.57 7.00
CA GLN A 76 -1.38 2.84 8.25
C GLN A 76 -0.55 1.55 8.28
N GLY A 77 -0.49 0.82 7.16
CA GLY A 77 0.30 -0.40 7.04
C GLY A 77 1.79 -0.14 7.18
N LEU A 78 2.29 0.93 6.56
CA LEU A 78 3.69 1.33 6.69
C LEU A 78 4.03 1.69 8.14
N ALA A 79 3.19 2.49 8.79
CA ALA A 79 3.41 2.89 10.18
C ALA A 79 3.44 1.68 11.12
N LYS A 80 2.49 0.75 10.93
CA LYS A 80 2.41 -0.45 11.74
C LYS A 80 3.61 -1.37 11.53
N ALA A 81 4.06 -1.53 10.28
CA ALA A 81 5.20 -2.40 9.96
C ALA A 81 6.52 -1.83 10.49
N MET A 82 6.69 -0.51 10.51
CA MET A 82 7.88 0.14 11.07
C MET A 82 7.94 0.06 12.59
N GLY A 83 6.81 -0.13 13.25
CA GLY A 83 6.74 -0.20 14.70
C GLY A 83 7.25 1.06 15.36
N ASP A 84 8.24 0.94 16.27
CA ASP A 84 8.82 2.08 16.98
C ASP A 84 9.89 2.83 16.18
N LYS A 85 10.12 2.42 14.95
CA LYS A 85 11.07 3.04 14.00
C LYS A 85 12.52 2.94 14.41
N ARG A 86 12.88 2.04 15.30
CA ARG A 86 14.28 1.80 15.66
C ARG A 86 15.05 1.25 14.47
N GLY A 87 16.24 1.75 14.27
CA GLY A 87 17.14 1.26 13.23
C GLY A 87 16.85 1.75 11.82
N ILE A 88 15.82 2.57 11.62
CA ILE A 88 15.55 3.15 10.31
C ILE A 88 16.50 4.32 10.03
N ARG A 89 16.79 4.54 8.75
CA ARG A 89 17.43 5.78 8.30
C ARG A 89 16.38 6.86 8.22
N ARG A 90 16.67 8.04 8.76
CA ARG A 90 15.71 9.15 8.78
C ARG A 90 15.68 9.92 7.46
N TYR A 91 16.72 9.78 6.64
CA TYR A 91 16.85 10.46 5.36
C TYR A 91 17.22 9.45 4.27
N GLY A 92 16.68 9.65 3.10
CA GLY A 92 17.01 8.88 1.92
C GLY A 92 16.77 9.72 0.68
N ASP A 93 17.47 9.39 -0.39
CA ASP A 93 17.28 10.03 -1.69
C ASP A 93 17.48 9.01 -2.80
N CYS A 94 16.96 9.35 -3.96
CA CYS A 94 17.08 8.51 -5.15
C CYS A 94 17.15 9.42 -6.38
N LEU A 95 18.15 9.17 -7.25
CA LEU A 95 18.30 9.87 -8.51
C LEU A 95 17.78 9.06 -9.67
#